data_015375f6ac8edd3fd5d2966ab9651eab
#
_entry.id   015375f6ac8edd3fd5d2966ab9651eab
#
_cell.length_a   1.000
_cell.length_b   1.000
_cell.length_c   1.000
_cell.angle_alpha   90.00
_cell.angle_beta   90.00
_cell.angle_gamma   90.00
#
_symmetry.space_group_name_H-M   'P 1'
#
loop_
_entity.id
_entity.type
_entity.pdbx_description
1 polymer ?
#
loop_
_entity_poly.entity_id
_entity_poly.type
_entity_poly.pdbx_seq_one_letter_code
_entity_poly.pdbx_strand_id
1 'polypeptide(L)'
;MDWDEYIKWGEEVVHWGSNYRKNIRNFPVRSQNNPGDTYNLIPASPPEKPEPIENIFDDFNNLIMPGITHWQHPRFFAYFPSNAAPASVLAEMLANTIGSQCMLWQTSPAATELEEKIIDWLRVSMGLPDGFKGIIQDTASSATLTAVLTMREKSLNWTGNKTGLSGRSRLRIYASEEVHSSIDRAIWFSGIGEENLVRIPVYGELRSMDPDKLKNAIDQDKKNGFLPAGIIAATGGTSSGSCDNISLIGDIASKE
;
A
#
# COMPACT_ATOMS: atom_id res chain seq x y z
N MET A 1 -14.04 16.09 -26.66
CA MET A 1 -13.74 17.21 -25.74
C MET A 1 -12.43 17.84 -26.14
N ASP A 2 -12.42 19.13 -26.41
CA ASP A 2 -11.21 19.93 -26.63
C ASP A 2 -10.76 20.63 -25.33
N TRP A 3 -9.71 21.46 -25.41
CA TRP A 3 -9.17 22.12 -24.21
C TRP A 3 -10.06 23.26 -23.69
N ASP A 4 -10.97 23.81 -24.51
CA ASP A 4 -11.93 24.81 -24.05
C ASP A 4 -13.09 24.16 -23.31
N GLU A 5 -13.61 23.06 -23.81
CA GLU A 5 -14.55 22.21 -23.09
C GLU A 5 -13.96 21.65 -21.78
N TYR A 6 -12.65 21.32 -21.77
CA TYR A 6 -11.94 20.88 -20.56
C TYR A 6 -12.02 21.89 -19.42
N ILE A 7 -11.93 23.19 -19.70
CA ILE A 7 -12.08 24.22 -18.66
C ILE A 7 -13.48 24.16 -18.04
N LYS A 8 -14.52 24.17 -18.88
CA LYS A 8 -15.92 24.09 -18.42
C LYS A 8 -16.15 22.86 -17.54
N TRP A 9 -15.75 21.69 -18.01
CA TRP A 9 -15.97 20.44 -17.29
C TRP A 9 -15.06 20.29 -16.09
N GLY A 10 -13.88 20.87 -16.10
CA GLY A 10 -12.98 20.95 -14.96
C GLY A 10 -13.63 21.72 -13.80
N GLU A 11 -14.28 22.85 -14.09
CA GLU A 11 -15.05 23.63 -13.11
C GLU A 11 -16.21 22.80 -12.56
N GLU A 12 -16.99 22.13 -13.41
CA GLU A 12 -18.12 21.29 -12.99
C GLU A 12 -17.67 20.14 -12.08
N VAL A 13 -16.59 19.44 -12.43
CA VAL A 13 -16.03 18.33 -11.61
C VAL A 13 -15.52 18.85 -10.26
N VAL A 14 -14.87 20.01 -10.21
CA VAL A 14 -14.42 20.64 -8.96
C VAL A 14 -15.62 21.01 -8.08
N HIS A 15 -16.67 21.59 -8.66
CA HIS A 15 -17.91 21.89 -7.95
C HIS A 15 -18.60 20.64 -7.44
N TRP A 16 -18.71 19.62 -8.28
CA TRP A 16 -19.24 18.31 -7.90
C TRP A 16 -18.48 17.71 -6.71
N GLY A 17 -17.14 17.67 -6.78
CA GLY A 17 -16.30 17.15 -5.72
C GLY A 17 -16.47 17.89 -4.39
N SER A 18 -16.55 19.23 -4.43
CA SER A 18 -16.84 20.05 -3.26
C SER A 18 -18.23 19.73 -2.66
N ASN A 19 -19.25 19.61 -3.51
CA ASN A 19 -20.61 19.28 -3.09
C ASN A 19 -20.71 17.86 -2.53
N TYR A 20 -20.08 16.88 -3.17
CA TYR A 20 -19.96 15.52 -2.67
C TYR A 20 -19.38 15.50 -1.24
N ARG A 21 -18.25 16.17 -1.01
CA ARG A 21 -17.62 16.21 0.31
C ARG A 21 -18.47 16.91 1.37
N LYS A 22 -19.14 18.01 1.03
CA LYS A 22 -20.04 18.72 1.94
C LYS A 22 -21.25 17.87 2.33
N ASN A 23 -21.75 17.06 1.40
CA ASN A 23 -22.99 16.29 1.54
C ASN A 23 -22.75 14.79 1.79
N ILE A 24 -21.52 14.36 2.04
CA ILE A 24 -21.15 12.95 2.17
C ILE A 24 -21.97 12.22 3.25
N ARG A 25 -22.43 12.93 4.29
CA ARG A 25 -23.27 12.36 5.35
C ARG A 25 -24.65 11.90 4.87
N ASN A 26 -25.11 12.38 3.72
CA ASN A 26 -26.38 12.02 3.10
C ASN A 26 -26.31 10.73 2.28
N PHE A 27 -25.09 10.25 2.00
CA PHE A 27 -24.87 8.99 1.30
C PHE A 27 -24.84 7.81 2.28
N PRO A 28 -25.19 6.59 1.83
CA PRO A 28 -24.98 5.39 2.63
C PRO A 28 -23.48 5.15 2.80
N VAL A 29 -23.01 4.69 3.97
CA VAL A 29 -21.60 4.37 4.19
C VAL A 29 -21.13 3.29 3.23
N ARG A 30 -21.94 2.23 3.09
CA ARG A 30 -21.68 1.08 2.23
C ARG A 30 -22.68 1.06 1.08
N SER A 31 -22.21 0.72 -0.11
CA SER A 31 -23.10 0.44 -1.24
C SER A 31 -24.19 -0.57 -0.87
N GLN A 32 -25.38 -0.36 -1.39
CA GLN A 32 -26.53 -1.24 -1.23
C GLN A 32 -26.66 -2.24 -2.40
N ASN A 33 -25.81 -2.14 -3.41
CA ASN A 33 -25.85 -3.01 -4.59
C ASN A 33 -25.42 -4.44 -4.25
N ASN A 34 -26.03 -5.40 -4.93
CA ASN A 34 -25.56 -6.80 -4.95
C ASN A 34 -24.52 -7.01 -6.06
N PRO A 35 -23.72 -8.09 -5.98
CA PRO A 35 -22.84 -8.47 -7.08
C PRO A 35 -23.60 -8.60 -8.41
N GLY A 36 -23.15 -7.87 -9.42
CA GLY A 36 -23.76 -7.83 -10.74
C GLY A 36 -24.71 -6.65 -11.01
N ASP A 37 -25.23 -5.98 -9.98
CA ASP A 37 -26.19 -4.88 -10.18
C ASP A 37 -25.61 -3.76 -11.06
N THR A 38 -24.43 -3.25 -10.71
CA THR A 38 -23.76 -2.23 -11.53
C THR A 38 -23.30 -2.77 -12.89
N TYR A 39 -22.78 -3.99 -12.93
CA TYR A 39 -22.32 -4.62 -14.17
C TYR A 39 -23.44 -4.72 -15.22
N ASN A 40 -24.64 -5.10 -14.81
CA ASN A 40 -25.78 -5.29 -15.70
C ASN A 40 -26.40 -3.96 -16.20
N LEU A 41 -26.05 -2.83 -15.59
CA LEU A 41 -26.47 -1.49 -16.04
C LEU A 41 -25.52 -0.94 -17.12
N ILE A 42 -24.31 -1.45 -17.21
CA ILE A 42 -23.34 -1.02 -18.22
C ILE A 42 -23.64 -1.75 -19.53
N PRO A 43 -23.61 -1.04 -20.69
CA PRO A 43 -23.81 -1.68 -22.00
C PRO A 43 -22.88 -2.87 -22.24
N ALA A 44 -23.40 -3.91 -22.89
CA ALA A 44 -22.64 -5.15 -23.17
C ALA A 44 -21.45 -4.95 -24.14
N SER A 45 -21.46 -3.88 -24.93
CA SER A 45 -20.38 -3.51 -25.83
C SER A 45 -19.97 -2.06 -25.64
N PRO A 46 -18.70 -1.71 -25.90
CA PRO A 46 -18.27 -0.31 -25.86
C PRO A 46 -19.03 0.52 -26.91
N PRO A 47 -19.22 1.83 -26.68
CA PRO A 47 -19.85 2.69 -27.66
C PRO A 47 -18.99 2.78 -28.94
N GLU A 48 -19.62 2.67 -30.10
CA GLU A 48 -18.94 2.78 -31.40
C GLU A 48 -18.66 4.24 -31.79
N LYS A 49 -19.33 5.19 -31.16
CA LYS A 49 -19.21 6.63 -31.45
C LYS A 49 -18.96 7.40 -30.15
N PRO A 50 -18.25 8.54 -30.23
CA PRO A 50 -18.13 9.45 -29.11
C PRO A 50 -19.51 9.94 -28.63
N GLU A 51 -19.64 10.10 -27.33
CA GLU A 51 -20.84 10.66 -26.70
C GLU A 51 -20.53 12.03 -26.07
N PRO A 52 -21.55 12.90 -25.92
CA PRO A 52 -21.40 14.12 -25.16
C PRO A 52 -20.94 13.82 -23.73
N ILE A 53 -20.04 14.64 -23.22
CA ILE A 53 -19.52 14.46 -21.85
C ILE A 53 -20.62 14.56 -20.79
N GLU A 54 -21.66 15.31 -21.05
CA GLU A 54 -22.87 15.41 -20.23
C GLU A 54 -23.47 14.03 -19.95
N ASN A 55 -23.65 13.21 -20.97
CA ASN A 55 -24.21 11.86 -20.85
C ASN A 55 -23.29 10.97 -20.01
N ILE A 56 -21.98 11.06 -20.23
CA ILE A 56 -20.98 10.29 -19.47
C ILE A 56 -20.98 10.68 -17.99
N PHE A 57 -21.14 11.98 -17.72
CA PHE A 57 -21.22 12.49 -16.35
C PHE A 57 -22.53 12.12 -15.65
N ASP A 58 -23.64 12.09 -16.41
CA ASP A 58 -24.93 11.58 -15.93
C ASP A 58 -24.86 10.08 -15.61
N ASP A 59 -24.24 9.27 -16.46
CA ASP A 59 -23.99 7.86 -16.20
C ASP A 59 -23.12 7.64 -14.96
N PHE A 60 -22.08 8.44 -14.79
CA PHE A 60 -21.30 8.41 -13.56
C PHE A 60 -22.17 8.63 -12.31
N ASN A 61 -23.03 9.64 -12.33
CA ASN A 61 -23.90 9.95 -11.19
C ASN A 61 -25.00 8.90 -10.96
N ASN A 62 -25.57 8.37 -12.04
CA ASN A 62 -26.76 7.52 -11.97
C ASN A 62 -26.43 6.02 -11.92
N LEU A 63 -25.34 5.58 -12.53
CA LEU A 63 -24.96 4.15 -12.59
C LEU A 63 -23.81 3.82 -11.64
N ILE A 64 -22.81 4.67 -11.54
CA ILE A 64 -21.59 4.37 -10.78
C ILE A 64 -21.71 4.78 -9.32
N MET A 65 -22.13 6.02 -9.05
CA MET A 65 -22.20 6.54 -7.68
C MET A 65 -23.08 5.71 -6.73
N PRO A 66 -24.21 5.13 -7.13
CA PRO A 66 -24.99 4.24 -6.26
C PRO A 66 -24.26 2.96 -5.84
N GLY A 67 -23.31 2.49 -6.66
CA GLY A 67 -22.47 1.33 -6.38
C GLY A 67 -21.24 1.61 -5.50
N ILE A 68 -20.97 2.87 -5.14
CA ILE A 68 -19.77 3.25 -4.38
C ILE A 68 -19.98 3.02 -2.87
N THR A 69 -18.98 2.42 -2.24
CA THR A 69 -18.81 2.46 -0.77
C THR A 69 -18.00 3.70 -0.44
N HIS A 70 -18.58 4.59 0.38
CA HIS A 70 -18.02 5.92 0.64
C HIS A 70 -16.97 5.88 1.75
N TRP A 71 -15.73 5.55 1.42
CA TRP A 71 -14.62 5.44 2.36
C TRP A 71 -14.31 6.73 3.14
N GLN A 72 -14.69 7.87 2.57
CA GLN A 72 -14.52 9.18 3.21
C GLN A 72 -15.70 9.57 4.10
N HIS A 73 -16.72 8.71 4.22
CA HIS A 73 -17.87 8.98 5.07
C HIS A 73 -17.44 8.99 6.56
N PRO A 74 -17.85 9.97 7.39
CA PRO A 74 -17.40 10.09 8.78
C PRO A 74 -17.86 8.94 9.70
N ARG A 75 -18.75 8.05 9.23
CA ARG A 75 -19.12 6.81 9.90
C ARG A 75 -18.52 5.56 9.26
N PHE A 76 -17.49 5.70 8.41
CA PHE A 76 -16.76 4.56 7.90
C PHE A 76 -15.69 4.17 8.93
N PHE A 77 -15.91 3.05 9.62
CA PHE A 77 -15.04 2.56 10.69
C PHE A 77 -14.34 1.25 10.34
N ALA A 78 -14.25 0.92 9.07
CA ALA A 78 -13.54 -0.27 8.60
C ALA A 78 -12.20 0.09 7.99
N TYR A 79 -11.23 -0.81 8.11
CA TYR A 79 -9.90 -0.69 7.53
C TYR A 79 -9.16 0.60 7.94
N PHE A 80 -8.28 1.11 7.06
CA PHE A 80 -7.60 2.40 7.18
C PHE A 80 -7.92 3.26 5.96
N PRO A 81 -8.97 4.10 6.02
CA PRO A 81 -9.32 4.96 4.90
C PRO A 81 -8.23 6.02 4.68
N SER A 82 -7.79 6.16 3.42
CA SER A 82 -6.92 7.27 3.03
C SER A 82 -7.70 8.59 3.01
N ASN A 83 -7.02 9.68 3.35
CA ASN A 83 -7.60 11.01 3.23
C ASN A 83 -7.43 11.57 1.82
N ALA A 84 -8.49 12.19 1.29
CA ALA A 84 -8.42 13.02 0.10
C ALA A 84 -8.47 14.50 0.54
N ALA A 85 -7.31 15.11 0.70
CA ALA A 85 -7.22 16.55 0.97
C ALA A 85 -7.49 17.33 -0.34
N PRO A 86 -8.15 18.50 -0.30
CA PRO A 86 -8.37 19.31 -1.50
C PRO A 86 -7.08 19.61 -2.28
N ALA A 87 -5.99 19.88 -1.56
CA ALA A 87 -4.69 20.13 -2.19
C ALA A 87 -4.13 18.91 -2.94
N SER A 88 -4.33 17.69 -2.42
CA SER A 88 -3.88 16.47 -3.11
C SER A 88 -4.68 16.19 -4.38
N VAL A 89 -5.99 16.47 -4.37
CA VAL A 89 -6.83 16.35 -5.57
C VAL A 89 -6.35 17.28 -6.67
N LEU A 90 -6.04 18.55 -6.34
CA LEU A 90 -5.49 19.51 -7.29
C LEU A 90 -4.08 19.11 -7.77
N ALA A 91 -3.25 18.56 -6.90
CA ALA A 91 -1.93 18.07 -7.27
C ALA A 91 -2.00 16.89 -8.25
N GLU A 92 -2.93 15.95 -8.04
CA GLU A 92 -3.20 14.85 -8.99
C GLU A 92 -3.65 15.38 -10.36
N MET A 93 -4.52 16.40 -10.39
CA MET A 93 -4.94 17.03 -11.62
C MET A 93 -3.76 17.64 -12.40
N LEU A 94 -2.84 18.34 -11.69
CA LEU A 94 -1.62 18.88 -12.30
C LEU A 94 -0.69 17.76 -12.78
N ALA A 95 -0.46 16.73 -11.98
CA ALA A 95 0.41 15.62 -12.34
C ALA A 95 -0.11 14.89 -13.61
N ASN A 96 -1.41 14.63 -13.68
CA ASN A 96 -2.04 14.02 -14.84
C ASN A 96 -2.00 14.93 -16.08
N THR A 97 -2.13 16.24 -15.92
CA THR A 97 -2.03 17.21 -17.01
C THR A 97 -0.63 17.26 -17.59
N ILE A 98 0.41 17.21 -16.75
CA ILE A 98 1.81 17.21 -17.19
C ILE A 98 2.19 15.88 -17.85
N GLY A 99 1.68 14.75 -17.32
CA GLY A 99 1.94 13.41 -17.87
C GLY A 99 3.41 13.01 -17.87
N SER A 100 4.19 13.44 -16.87
CA SER A 100 5.62 13.13 -16.77
C SER A 100 5.89 11.65 -16.58
N GLN A 101 6.94 11.13 -17.24
CA GLN A 101 7.47 9.79 -17.02
C GLN A 101 8.57 9.83 -15.95
N CYS A 102 8.25 9.38 -14.74
CA CYS A 102 9.12 9.50 -13.58
C CYS A 102 9.97 8.24 -13.29
N MET A 103 10.19 7.37 -14.28
CA MET A 103 10.94 6.13 -14.09
C MET A 103 12.45 6.32 -13.98
N LEU A 104 12.99 7.40 -14.49
CA LEU A 104 14.41 7.73 -14.48
C LEU A 104 14.61 9.23 -14.23
N TRP A 105 15.73 9.59 -13.62
CA TRP A 105 16.12 11.00 -13.46
C TRP A 105 16.13 11.76 -14.80
N GLN A 106 16.67 11.13 -15.87
CA GLN A 106 16.77 11.75 -17.20
C GLN A 106 15.41 12.06 -17.82
N THR A 107 14.38 11.27 -17.52
CA THR A 107 13.03 11.48 -18.07
C THR A 107 12.20 12.47 -17.27
N SER A 108 12.51 12.66 -16.00
CA SER A 108 11.86 13.64 -15.12
C SER A 108 12.77 14.03 -13.94
N PRO A 109 13.76 14.90 -14.18
CA PRO A 109 14.70 15.31 -13.12
C PRO A 109 14.01 15.92 -11.90
N ALA A 110 13.08 16.84 -12.12
CA ALA A 110 12.40 17.55 -11.04
C ALA A 110 11.55 16.59 -10.18
N ALA A 111 10.85 15.62 -10.77
CA ALA A 111 10.03 14.69 -10.02
C ALA A 111 10.89 13.73 -9.18
N THR A 112 12.01 13.25 -9.73
CA THR A 112 12.96 12.39 -9.00
C THR A 112 13.57 13.12 -7.81
N GLU A 113 14.05 14.35 -8.00
CA GLU A 113 14.66 15.13 -6.94
C GLU A 113 13.64 15.55 -5.87
N LEU A 114 12.40 15.83 -6.27
CA LEU A 114 11.30 16.11 -5.34
C LEU A 114 10.98 14.87 -4.49
N GLU A 115 10.91 13.69 -5.09
CA GLU A 115 10.72 12.43 -4.35
C GLU A 115 11.83 12.22 -3.32
N GLU A 116 13.09 12.33 -3.73
CA GLU A 116 14.24 12.20 -2.82
C GLU A 116 14.14 13.16 -1.64
N LYS A 117 13.75 14.41 -1.90
CA LYS A 117 13.60 15.42 -0.87
C LYS A 117 12.45 15.13 0.10
N ILE A 118 11.31 14.69 -0.41
CA ILE A 118 10.16 14.29 0.40
C ILE A 118 10.49 13.07 1.27
N ILE A 119 11.19 12.08 0.72
CA ILE A 119 11.64 10.91 1.47
C ILE A 119 12.59 11.31 2.61
N ASP A 120 13.50 12.26 2.37
CA ASP A 120 14.38 12.76 3.43
C ASP A 120 13.59 13.51 4.53
N TRP A 121 12.61 14.32 4.17
CA TRP A 121 11.71 14.95 5.13
C TRP A 121 10.92 13.93 5.96
N LEU A 122 10.41 12.87 5.33
CA LEU A 122 9.74 11.79 6.03
C LEU A 122 10.68 11.05 6.98
N ARG A 123 11.91 10.74 6.53
CA ARG A 123 12.97 10.14 7.37
C ARG A 123 13.19 10.96 8.64
N VAL A 124 13.41 12.26 8.49
CA VAL A 124 13.63 13.18 9.63
C VAL A 124 12.40 13.22 10.56
N SER A 125 11.20 13.34 9.99
CA SER A 125 9.94 13.40 10.75
C SER A 125 9.67 12.12 11.54
N MET A 126 10.13 10.97 11.04
CA MET A 126 10.02 9.67 11.70
C MET A 126 11.17 9.38 12.68
N GLY A 127 12.15 10.27 12.79
CA GLY A 127 13.33 10.08 13.66
C GLY A 127 14.27 8.98 13.17
N LEU A 128 14.26 8.63 11.89
CA LEU A 128 15.12 7.59 11.33
C LEU A 128 16.57 8.12 11.11
N PRO A 129 17.59 7.27 11.29
CA PRO A 129 18.99 7.65 11.07
C PRO A 129 19.30 8.10 9.64
N ASP A 130 20.39 8.87 9.46
CA ASP A 130 20.81 9.41 8.15
C ASP A 130 21.11 8.36 7.08
N GLY A 131 21.46 7.15 7.46
CA GLY A 131 21.72 6.04 6.54
C GLY A 131 20.47 5.46 5.86
N PHE A 132 19.27 5.81 6.33
CA PHE A 132 18.03 5.32 5.73
C PHE A 132 17.76 6.01 4.41
N LYS A 133 17.44 5.22 3.38
CA LYS A 133 16.97 5.66 2.07
C LYS A 133 15.61 5.06 1.82
N GLY A 134 14.82 5.69 0.99
CA GLY A 134 13.48 5.24 0.67
C GLY A 134 13.11 5.50 -0.79
N ILE A 135 11.99 4.93 -1.16
CA ILE A 135 11.32 5.12 -2.45
C ILE A 135 9.81 5.04 -2.23
N ILE A 136 9.05 5.91 -2.87
CA ILE A 136 7.59 5.84 -2.85
C ILE A 136 7.14 4.72 -3.79
N GLN A 137 6.29 3.84 -3.28
CA GLN A 137 5.69 2.75 -4.04
C GLN A 137 4.22 3.07 -4.35
N ASP A 138 3.66 2.40 -5.36
CA ASP A 138 2.25 2.56 -5.76
C ASP A 138 1.26 2.06 -4.70
N THR A 139 1.64 1.00 -3.96
CA THR A 139 0.83 0.41 -2.89
C THR A 139 1.69 -0.08 -1.72
N ALA A 140 1.06 -0.29 -0.56
CA ALA A 140 1.71 -0.95 0.57
C ALA A 140 2.13 -2.40 0.24
N SER A 141 1.45 -3.07 -0.69
CA SER A 141 1.81 -4.44 -1.12
C SER A 141 3.11 -4.47 -1.90
N SER A 142 3.33 -3.53 -2.82
CA SER A 142 4.61 -3.40 -3.55
C SER A 142 5.74 -2.93 -2.65
N ALA A 143 5.46 -2.01 -1.72
CA ALA A 143 6.43 -1.61 -0.70
C ALA A 143 6.87 -2.80 0.17
N THR A 144 5.91 -3.62 0.61
CA THR A 144 6.19 -4.86 1.36
C THR A 144 7.03 -5.84 0.55
N LEU A 145 6.67 -6.08 -0.72
CA LEU A 145 7.44 -6.95 -1.60
C LEU A 145 8.88 -6.46 -1.78
N THR A 146 9.07 -5.16 -2.00
CA THR A 146 10.39 -4.53 -2.11
C THR A 146 11.21 -4.74 -0.83
N ALA A 147 10.60 -4.57 0.35
CA ALA A 147 11.25 -4.81 1.63
C ALA A 147 11.66 -6.29 1.80
N VAL A 148 10.75 -7.23 1.48
CA VAL A 148 11.04 -8.68 1.57
C VAL A 148 12.16 -9.10 0.60
N LEU A 149 12.13 -8.59 -0.64
CA LEU A 149 13.19 -8.82 -1.61
C LEU A 149 14.54 -8.26 -1.12
N THR A 150 14.52 -7.09 -0.49
CA THR A 150 15.74 -6.48 0.11
C THR A 150 16.28 -7.33 1.26
N MET A 151 15.42 -7.82 2.17
CA MET A 151 15.83 -8.75 3.24
C MET A 151 16.44 -10.02 2.66
N ARG A 152 15.80 -10.61 1.65
CA ARG A 152 16.28 -11.78 0.93
C ARG A 152 17.66 -11.56 0.34
N GLU A 153 17.85 -10.50 -0.43
CA GLU A 153 19.12 -10.19 -1.08
C GLU A 153 20.22 -9.87 -0.06
N LYS A 154 19.90 -9.11 0.98
CA LYS A 154 20.87 -8.82 2.06
C LYS A 154 21.34 -10.11 2.74
N SER A 155 20.44 -11.02 3.07
CA SER A 155 20.77 -12.31 3.69
C SER A 155 21.60 -13.23 2.78
N LEU A 156 21.53 -13.03 1.48
CA LEU A 156 22.28 -13.78 0.46
C LEU A 156 23.50 -13.02 -0.07
N ASN A 157 23.96 -11.98 0.62
CA ASN A 157 25.05 -11.12 0.19
C ASN A 157 24.88 -10.58 -1.24
N TRP A 158 23.64 -10.19 -1.58
CA TRP A 158 23.26 -9.62 -2.89
C TRP A 158 23.52 -10.54 -4.09
N THR A 159 23.45 -11.84 -3.87
CA THR A 159 23.70 -12.84 -4.92
C THR A 159 22.44 -13.60 -5.35
N GLY A 160 21.32 -13.43 -4.63
CA GLY A 160 20.08 -14.17 -4.89
C GLY A 160 19.51 -13.90 -6.28
N ASN A 161 19.46 -12.64 -6.71
CA ASN A 161 19.01 -12.26 -8.05
C ASN A 161 19.93 -12.80 -9.18
N LYS A 162 21.19 -13.05 -8.88
CA LYS A 162 22.16 -13.55 -9.88
C LYS A 162 22.12 -15.07 -10.05
N THR A 163 21.94 -15.82 -8.97
CA THR A 163 22.11 -17.28 -8.98
C THR A 163 20.87 -18.05 -8.55
N GLY A 164 19.78 -17.35 -8.18
CA GLY A 164 18.56 -17.96 -7.66
C GLY A 164 18.69 -18.49 -6.22
N LEU A 165 17.66 -19.17 -5.74
CA LEU A 165 17.58 -19.69 -4.37
C LEU A 165 17.87 -21.19 -4.26
N SER A 166 17.95 -21.90 -5.37
CA SER A 166 18.16 -23.34 -5.39
C SER A 166 19.54 -23.72 -4.80
N GLY A 167 19.55 -24.74 -3.93
CA GLY A 167 20.77 -25.21 -3.29
C GLY A 167 21.32 -24.33 -2.16
N ARG A 168 20.61 -23.28 -1.78
CA ARG A 168 20.99 -22.39 -0.66
C ARG A 168 20.29 -22.80 0.63
N SER A 169 20.78 -22.29 1.77
CA SER A 169 20.07 -22.40 3.05
C SER A 169 18.69 -21.77 2.92
N ARG A 170 17.68 -22.43 3.49
CA ARG A 170 16.32 -21.92 3.50
C ARG A 170 16.25 -20.67 4.37
N LEU A 171 15.79 -19.57 3.79
CA LEU A 171 15.61 -18.31 4.49
C LEU A 171 14.37 -18.37 5.38
N ARG A 172 14.42 -17.72 6.53
CA ARG A 172 13.27 -17.54 7.43
C ARG A 172 12.93 -16.07 7.58
N ILE A 173 11.66 -15.74 7.43
CA ILE A 173 11.11 -14.43 7.76
C ILE A 173 10.15 -14.63 8.94
N TYR A 174 10.27 -13.76 9.94
CA TYR A 174 9.44 -13.80 11.15
C TYR A 174 8.45 -12.64 11.14
N ALA A 175 7.19 -12.92 11.44
CA ALA A 175 6.15 -11.91 11.51
C ALA A 175 5.10 -12.30 12.57
N SER A 176 4.41 -11.34 13.17
CA SER A 176 3.30 -11.69 14.07
C SER A 176 2.15 -12.37 13.29
N GLU A 177 1.32 -13.12 13.98
CA GLU A 177 0.11 -13.70 13.38
C GLU A 177 -0.92 -12.65 12.95
N GLU A 178 -0.78 -11.40 13.41
CA GLU A 178 -1.68 -10.28 13.12
C GLU A 178 -1.29 -9.45 11.87
N VAL A 179 -0.18 -9.78 11.20
CA VAL A 179 0.23 -8.99 10.02
C VAL A 179 -0.75 -9.15 8.86
N HIS A 180 -0.82 -8.12 8.04
CA HIS A 180 -1.68 -8.10 6.86
C HIS A 180 -1.25 -9.13 5.82
N SER A 181 -2.21 -9.68 5.07
CA SER A 181 -1.99 -10.71 4.04
C SER A 181 -1.05 -10.30 2.89
N SER A 182 -0.69 -9.02 2.77
CA SER A 182 0.36 -8.58 1.83
C SER A 182 1.72 -9.20 2.15
N ILE A 183 1.96 -9.56 3.42
CA ILE A 183 3.19 -10.24 3.84
C ILE A 183 3.23 -11.64 3.21
N ASP A 184 2.15 -12.41 3.29
CA ASP A 184 2.06 -13.74 2.67
C ASP A 184 2.36 -13.67 1.17
N ARG A 185 1.71 -12.74 0.48
CA ARG A 185 1.92 -12.54 -0.96
C ARG A 185 3.35 -12.15 -1.30
N ALA A 186 3.97 -11.28 -0.49
CA ALA A 186 5.37 -10.91 -0.69
C ALA A 186 6.31 -12.11 -0.52
N ILE A 187 6.05 -12.98 0.44
CA ILE A 187 6.80 -14.22 0.64
C ILE A 187 6.63 -15.18 -0.56
N TRP A 188 5.42 -15.32 -1.11
CA TRP A 188 5.20 -16.15 -2.30
C TRP A 188 5.96 -15.59 -3.52
N PHE A 189 5.80 -14.30 -3.80
CA PHE A 189 6.45 -13.66 -4.96
C PHE A 189 7.97 -13.58 -4.84
N SER A 190 8.50 -13.52 -3.62
CA SER A 190 9.95 -13.49 -3.40
C SER A 190 10.66 -14.83 -3.65
N GLY A 191 9.89 -15.92 -3.81
CA GLY A 191 10.42 -17.27 -3.95
C GLY A 191 10.96 -17.89 -2.64
N ILE A 192 10.78 -17.22 -1.50
CA ILE A 192 11.15 -17.75 -0.17
C ILE A 192 10.29 -18.96 0.17
N GLY A 193 9.00 -18.95 -0.20
CA GLY A 193 8.04 -20.01 0.05
C GLY A 193 7.30 -19.85 1.39
N GLU A 194 6.01 -20.13 1.38
CA GLU A 194 5.09 -19.90 2.50
C GLU A 194 5.53 -20.56 3.81
N GLU A 195 6.01 -21.80 3.74
CA GLU A 195 6.51 -22.54 4.91
C GLU A 195 7.68 -21.86 5.64
N ASN A 196 8.30 -20.87 5.01
CA ASN A 196 9.41 -20.12 5.56
C ASN A 196 9.00 -18.80 6.20
N LEU A 197 7.70 -18.47 6.22
CA LEU A 197 7.13 -17.39 7.02
C LEU A 197 6.76 -17.94 8.41
N VAL A 198 7.56 -17.60 9.40
CA VAL A 198 7.35 -18.05 10.78
C VAL A 198 6.39 -17.09 11.48
N ARG A 199 5.23 -17.60 11.85
CA ARG A 199 4.21 -16.83 12.59
C ARG A 199 4.53 -16.85 14.07
N ILE A 200 4.70 -15.66 14.64
CA ILE A 200 4.99 -15.48 16.05
C ILE A 200 3.67 -15.13 16.77
N PRO A 201 3.32 -15.85 17.84
CA PRO A 201 2.16 -15.52 18.65
C PRO A 201 2.21 -14.10 19.20
N VAL A 202 1.04 -13.55 19.46
CA VAL A 202 0.90 -12.21 20.05
C VAL A 202 0.52 -12.31 21.55
N TYR A 203 0.76 -11.23 22.29
CA TYR A 203 0.41 -11.10 23.69
C TYR A 203 -0.16 -9.72 24.01
N GLY A 204 -0.85 -9.63 25.15
CA GLY A 204 -1.38 -8.37 25.69
C GLY A 204 -2.53 -7.77 24.89
N GLU A 205 -3.04 -6.64 25.35
CA GLU A 205 -4.19 -5.95 24.77
C GLU A 205 -3.88 -5.35 23.40
N LEU A 206 -2.64 -4.94 23.17
CA LEU A 206 -2.18 -4.41 21.89
C LEU A 206 -1.88 -5.50 20.86
N ARG A 207 -2.05 -6.78 21.22
CA ARG A 207 -1.75 -7.93 20.36
C ARG A 207 -0.36 -7.81 19.73
N SER A 208 0.63 -7.45 20.55
CA SER A 208 2.03 -7.29 20.14
C SER A 208 2.69 -8.63 19.87
N MET A 209 3.61 -8.71 18.94
CA MET A 209 4.47 -9.88 18.75
C MET A 209 5.21 -10.24 20.04
N ASP A 210 5.14 -11.50 20.45
CA ASP A 210 5.82 -11.98 21.66
C ASP A 210 7.33 -12.06 21.42
N PRO A 211 8.15 -11.22 22.09
CA PRO A 211 9.59 -11.17 21.89
C PRO A 211 10.34 -12.44 22.33
N ASP A 212 9.83 -13.13 23.36
CA ASP A 212 10.43 -14.38 23.83
C ASP A 212 10.18 -15.52 22.85
N LYS A 213 8.96 -15.58 22.29
CA LYS A 213 8.61 -16.53 21.24
C LYS A 213 9.40 -16.26 19.95
N LEU A 214 9.57 -14.99 19.58
CA LEU A 214 10.39 -14.59 18.45
C LEU A 214 11.83 -15.09 18.62
N LYS A 215 12.45 -14.77 19.76
CA LYS A 215 13.82 -15.20 20.05
C LYS A 215 13.97 -16.72 20.03
N ASN A 216 13.06 -17.44 20.67
CA ASN A 216 13.09 -18.90 20.69
C ASN A 216 12.93 -19.50 19.29
N ALA A 217 12.09 -18.93 18.43
CA ALA A 217 11.91 -19.36 17.04
C ALA A 217 13.20 -19.18 16.23
N ILE A 218 13.85 -18.01 16.36
CA ILE A 218 15.14 -17.73 15.68
C ILE A 218 16.21 -18.72 16.15
N ASP A 219 16.38 -18.91 17.46
CA ASP A 219 17.36 -19.82 18.04
C ASP A 219 17.15 -21.27 17.55
N GLN A 220 15.88 -21.70 17.45
CA GLN A 220 15.54 -23.04 16.97
C GLN A 220 15.81 -23.21 15.47
N ASP A 221 15.47 -22.21 14.66
CA ASP A 221 15.71 -22.22 13.22
C ASP A 221 17.20 -22.26 12.90
N LYS A 222 18.02 -21.49 13.61
CA LYS A 222 19.49 -21.54 13.48
C LYS A 222 20.03 -22.94 13.78
N LYS A 223 19.56 -23.59 14.85
CA LYS A 223 19.95 -24.98 15.19
C LYS A 223 19.58 -25.99 14.11
N ASN A 224 18.46 -25.73 13.41
CA ASN A 224 17.95 -26.55 12.32
C ASN A 224 18.60 -26.25 10.96
N GLY A 225 19.57 -25.32 10.90
CA GLY A 225 20.27 -24.95 9.67
C GLY A 225 19.54 -23.98 8.76
N PHE A 226 18.45 -23.34 9.24
CA PHE A 226 17.80 -22.25 8.53
C PHE A 226 18.59 -20.94 8.71
N LEU A 227 18.40 -20.03 7.75
CA LEU A 227 19.00 -18.70 7.77
C LEU A 227 17.94 -17.64 8.12
N PRO A 228 17.96 -17.04 9.32
CA PRO A 228 17.12 -15.88 9.61
C PRO A 228 17.43 -14.74 8.64
N ALA A 229 16.44 -14.25 7.94
CA ALA A 229 16.60 -13.26 6.88
C ALA A 229 15.93 -11.91 7.21
N GLY A 230 14.95 -11.91 8.10
CA GLY A 230 14.32 -10.66 8.51
C GLY A 230 13.15 -10.85 9.47
N ILE A 231 12.80 -9.76 10.14
CA ILE A 231 11.65 -9.67 11.03
C ILE A 231 10.72 -8.56 10.51
N ILE A 232 9.44 -8.84 10.44
CA ILE A 232 8.41 -7.89 10.04
C ILE A 232 7.57 -7.55 11.26
N ALA A 233 7.76 -6.37 11.78
CA ALA A 233 6.99 -5.81 12.88
C ALA A 233 5.91 -4.86 12.36
N ALA A 234 4.76 -4.82 13.02
CA ALA A 234 3.63 -3.98 12.65
C ALA A 234 3.33 -2.94 13.73
N THR A 235 3.05 -1.71 13.32
CA THR A 235 2.51 -0.65 14.17
C THR A 235 1.21 -0.16 13.57
N GLY A 236 0.07 -0.47 14.21
CA GLY A 236 -1.25 -0.24 13.65
C GLY A 236 -1.61 -1.28 12.58
N GLY A 237 -1.62 -2.56 12.94
CA GLY A 237 -1.97 -3.65 12.03
C GLY A 237 -3.34 -3.46 11.37
N THR A 238 -3.44 -3.70 10.04
CA THR A 238 -4.62 -3.37 9.22
C THR A 238 -5.93 -3.99 9.71
N SER A 239 -5.89 -5.19 10.27
CA SER A 239 -7.10 -5.90 10.69
C SER A 239 -7.46 -5.67 12.15
N SER A 240 -6.48 -5.61 13.04
CA SER A 240 -6.68 -5.60 14.50
C SER A 240 -6.21 -4.31 15.18
N GLY A 241 -5.49 -3.44 14.47
CA GLY A 241 -4.82 -2.30 15.08
C GLY A 241 -3.63 -2.71 15.98
N SER A 242 -3.16 -3.96 15.87
CA SER A 242 -2.03 -4.48 16.65
C SER A 242 -0.81 -3.57 16.59
N CYS A 243 -0.05 -3.51 17.68
CA CYS A 243 1.13 -2.66 17.75
C CYS A 243 2.28 -3.42 18.41
N ASP A 244 3.29 -3.74 17.62
CA ASP A 244 4.47 -4.44 18.07
C ASP A 244 5.44 -3.50 18.81
N ASN A 245 6.19 -4.03 19.77
CA ASN A 245 7.24 -3.28 20.45
C ASN A 245 8.51 -3.22 19.58
N ILE A 246 8.59 -2.19 18.75
CA ILE A 246 9.70 -2.00 17.79
C ILE A 246 11.06 -1.97 18.48
N SER A 247 11.17 -1.40 19.68
CA SER A 247 12.45 -1.34 20.42
C SER A 247 12.94 -2.74 20.78
N LEU A 248 12.09 -3.55 21.44
CA LEU A 248 12.46 -4.91 21.82
C LEU A 248 12.77 -5.81 20.61
N ILE A 249 11.97 -5.68 19.55
CA ILE A 249 12.17 -6.44 18.32
C ILE A 249 13.47 -6.00 17.63
N GLY A 250 13.76 -4.70 17.61
CA GLY A 250 15.01 -4.14 17.08
C GLY A 250 16.25 -4.63 17.85
N ASP A 251 16.15 -4.73 19.18
CA ASP A 251 17.22 -5.29 20.04
C ASP A 251 17.49 -6.76 19.75
N ILE A 252 16.45 -7.53 19.42
CA ILE A 252 16.62 -8.93 18.98
C ILE A 252 17.28 -8.95 17.59
N ALA A 253 16.73 -8.21 16.63
CA ALA A 253 17.24 -8.19 15.25
C ALA A 253 18.71 -7.75 15.15
N SER A 254 19.16 -6.87 16.04
CA SER A 254 20.55 -6.38 16.04
C SER A 254 21.57 -7.40 16.56
N LYS A 255 21.13 -8.44 17.24
CA LYS A 255 21.97 -9.49 17.83
C LYS A 255 22.03 -10.76 16.97
N GLU A 256 21.15 -10.84 15.97
CA GLU A 256 20.94 -12.05 15.16
C GLU A 256 21.49 -11.91 13.74
#